data_ea7bc18228f4faa80a1c21dc05757422
#
_entry.id   ea7bc18228f4faa80a1c21dc05757422
#
_cell.length_a   1.000
_cell.length_b   1.000
_cell.length_c   1.000
_cell.angle_alpha   90.00
_cell.angle_beta   90.00
_cell.angle_gamma   90.00
#
_symmetry.space_group_name_H-M   'P 1'
#
loop_
_entity.id
_entity.type
_entity.pdbx_description
1 polymer ?
#
loop_
_entity_poly.entity_id
_entity_poly.type
_entity_poly.pdbx_seq_one_letter_code
_entity_poly.pdbx_strand_id
1 'polypeptide(L)'
;MLVSVIIPIYNVEHYLSQCLDSIVRQTYSSLEIILVDDGSTDGSKKIAEEYARKDQRISVIFQENLGASAARNAGVLIAKGEYVVFVDSDDWLDLSIVELAVEKASMGYDLVFWAYNKVFEEYQRKGSIWFESDRGFDHQHVRVELFERTIGPGINDLSNLMSLDNFSMPWSKLFRRSIIVDNEIIFKPTQVYGSEDLLFNFEFLAHCNSAFFINKVGNYYRKFNQGSLTKNHNNTLYLRLRALHAEMQRLIEKMGLSEDAIFRLNNRRVISFVNVSLAICGRRNPQGALEKYGEVRRLVGEYRSVIRSFPVGALRIHWMIFFLLVRLRLSLAVFLYLQVIRKFVNR
;
A
#
# COMPACT_ATOMS: atom_id res chain seq x y z
N MET A 1 17.92 13.47 16.81
CA MET A 1 16.77 12.55 16.59
C MET A 1 17.29 11.30 15.89
N LEU A 2 17.16 10.10 16.45
CA LEU A 2 17.53 8.85 15.81
C LEU A 2 16.38 8.39 14.89
N VAL A 3 16.70 7.93 13.68
CA VAL A 3 15.74 7.34 12.74
C VAL A 3 16.11 5.89 12.48
N SER A 4 15.18 4.96 12.69
CA SER A 4 15.36 3.54 12.34
C SER A 4 14.84 3.29 10.92
N VAL A 5 15.72 2.83 10.04
CA VAL A 5 15.38 2.43 8.67
C VAL A 5 15.24 0.91 8.64
N ILE A 6 14.04 0.40 8.39
CA ILE A 6 13.70 -1.02 8.41
C ILE A 6 13.58 -1.54 6.99
N ILE A 7 14.33 -2.58 6.65
CA ILE A 7 14.44 -3.12 5.30
C ILE A 7 14.16 -4.63 5.34
N PRO A 8 12.98 -5.10 4.94
CA PRO A 8 12.70 -6.52 4.77
C PRO A 8 13.44 -7.03 3.52
N ILE A 9 14.13 -8.15 3.64
CA ILE A 9 14.95 -8.75 2.58
C ILE A 9 14.46 -10.17 2.32
N TYR A 10 14.17 -10.50 1.05
CA TYR A 10 13.90 -11.85 0.61
C TYR A 10 14.19 -12.01 -0.89
N ASN A 11 15.24 -12.77 -1.23
CA ASN A 11 15.64 -13.10 -2.61
C ASN A 11 15.71 -11.87 -3.54
N VAL A 12 16.57 -10.89 -3.19
CA VAL A 12 16.74 -9.61 -3.90
C VAL A 12 18.21 -9.29 -4.19
N GLU A 13 19.08 -10.29 -4.34
CA GLU A 13 20.53 -10.11 -4.50
C GLU A 13 20.91 -9.10 -5.60
N HIS A 14 20.14 -9.04 -6.69
CA HIS A 14 20.41 -8.15 -7.81
C HIS A 14 20.13 -6.66 -7.52
N TYR A 15 19.34 -6.36 -6.49
CA TYR A 15 18.84 -5.00 -6.21
C TYR A 15 19.33 -4.47 -4.85
N LEU A 16 19.64 -5.37 -3.92
CA LEU A 16 19.89 -5.04 -2.52
C LEU A 16 21.05 -4.05 -2.35
N SER A 17 22.13 -4.20 -3.09
CA SER A 17 23.29 -3.28 -2.99
C SER A 17 22.90 -1.84 -3.35
N GLN A 18 22.09 -1.62 -4.39
CA GLN A 18 21.62 -0.29 -4.74
C GLN A 18 20.73 0.31 -3.64
N CYS A 19 19.84 -0.50 -3.07
CA CYS A 19 19.01 -0.11 -1.94
C CYS A 19 19.88 0.34 -0.75
N LEU A 20 20.79 -0.49 -0.31
CA LEU A 20 21.65 -0.24 0.85
C LEU A 20 22.57 0.98 0.61
N ASP A 21 23.17 1.10 -0.57
CA ASP A 21 23.99 2.26 -0.95
C ASP A 21 23.21 3.57 -0.81
N SER A 22 21.93 3.60 -1.19
CA SER A 22 21.09 4.79 -1.08
C SER A 22 20.81 5.19 0.38
N ILE A 23 20.88 4.21 1.31
CA ILE A 23 20.60 4.42 2.73
C ILE A 23 21.88 4.76 3.50
N VAL A 24 22.96 4.04 3.27
CA VAL A 24 24.22 4.31 3.98
C VAL A 24 24.83 5.67 3.60
N ARG A 25 24.51 6.17 2.38
CA ARG A 25 24.94 7.47 1.86
C ARG A 25 23.94 8.60 2.12
N GLN A 26 22.90 8.40 2.91
CA GLN A 26 22.02 9.49 3.30
C GLN A 26 22.80 10.64 3.91
N THR A 27 22.44 11.90 3.59
CA THR A 27 23.05 13.10 4.18
C THR A 27 22.78 13.17 5.69
N TYR A 28 21.70 12.58 6.17
CA TYR A 28 21.40 12.45 7.59
C TYR A 28 22.14 11.27 8.21
N SER A 29 23.02 11.53 9.17
CA SER A 29 23.93 10.51 9.73
C SER A 29 23.38 9.73 10.94
N SER A 30 22.43 10.31 11.70
CA SER A 30 21.87 9.65 12.91
C SER A 30 20.81 8.61 12.52
N LEU A 31 21.29 7.52 11.89
CA LEU A 31 20.48 6.40 11.44
C LEU A 31 20.82 5.14 12.21
N GLU A 32 19.81 4.33 12.47
CA GLU A 32 19.87 2.92 12.79
C GLU A 32 19.28 2.15 11.61
N ILE A 33 20.04 1.24 11.02
CA ILE A 33 19.63 0.50 9.80
C ILE A 33 19.41 -0.95 10.20
N ILE A 34 18.17 -1.42 10.06
CA ILE A 34 17.74 -2.75 10.50
C ILE A 34 17.39 -3.56 9.25
N LEU A 35 18.27 -4.50 8.90
CA LEU A 35 18.05 -5.44 7.81
C LEU A 35 17.39 -6.69 8.38
N VAL A 36 16.26 -7.10 7.83
CA VAL A 36 15.58 -8.33 8.26
C VAL A 36 15.52 -9.30 7.09
N ASP A 37 16.44 -10.26 7.09
CA ASP A 37 16.46 -11.34 6.10
C ASP A 37 15.44 -12.41 6.44
N ASP A 38 14.41 -12.49 5.62
CA ASP A 38 13.24 -13.37 5.79
C ASP A 38 13.50 -14.75 5.13
N GLY A 39 14.66 -15.34 5.39
CA GLY A 39 15.02 -16.66 4.91
C GLY A 39 15.42 -16.69 3.43
N SER A 40 16.22 -15.73 2.97
CA SER A 40 16.71 -15.70 1.59
C SER A 40 17.54 -16.93 1.26
N THR A 41 17.37 -17.43 0.03
CA THR A 41 18.08 -18.59 -0.54
C THR A 41 19.09 -18.22 -1.63
N ASP A 42 19.15 -16.92 -1.99
CA ASP A 42 20.10 -16.33 -2.93
C ASP A 42 21.26 -15.64 -2.21
N GLY A 43 22.02 -14.78 -2.90
CA GLY A 43 23.14 -14.02 -2.33
C GLY A 43 22.74 -12.87 -1.40
N SER A 44 21.46 -12.60 -1.15
CA SER A 44 20.98 -11.47 -0.34
C SER A 44 21.55 -11.46 1.07
N LYS A 45 21.58 -12.63 1.75
CA LYS A 45 22.15 -12.79 3.08
C LYS A 45 23.60 -12.34 3.14
N LYS A 46 24.42 -12.80 2.18
CA LYS A 46 25.85 -12.45 2.12
C LYS A 46 26.05 -10.95 1.93
N ILE A 47 25.25 -10.32 1.06
CA ILE A 47 25.28 -8.87 0.84
C ILE A 47 24.95 -8.13 2.14
N ALA A 48 23.88 -8.50 2.84
CA ALA A 48 23.46 -7.87 4.10
C ALA A 48 24.58 -7.96 5.16
N GLU A 49 25.22 -9.13 5.32
CA GLU A 49 26.36 -9.34 6.23
C GLU A 49 27.60 -8.51 5.85
N GLU A 50 27.86 -8.34 4.54
CA GLU A 50 28.98 -7.52 4.05
C GLU A 50 28.77 -6.03 4.36
N TYR A 51 27.56 -5.51 4.20
CA TYR A 51 27.24 -4.13 4.56
C TYR A 51 27.31 -3.90 6.08
N ALA A 52 26.78 -4.83 6.88
CA ALA A 52 26.85 -4.73 8.34
C ALA A 52 28.31 -4.75 8.88
N ARG A 53 29.23 -5.45 8.23
CA ARG A 53 30.66 -5.39 8.59
C ARG A 53 31.32 -4.05 8.27
N LYS A 54 30.80 -3.31 7.29
CA LYS A 54 31.39 -2.03 6.83
C LYS A 54 30.80 -0.82 7.53
N ASP A 55 29.55 -0.91 8.02
CA ASP A 55 28.85 0.20 8.65
C ASP A 55 28.21 -0.23 9.98
N GLN A 56 28.72 0.31 11.10
CA GLN A 56 28.27 -0.03 12.46
C GLN A 56 26.83 0.39 12.78
N ARG A 57 26.21 1.23 11.92
CA ARG A 57 24.79 1.59 12.05
C ARG A 57 23.87 0.46 11.63
N ILE A 58 24.38 -0.57 10.93
CA ILE A 58 23.63 -1.68 10.37
C ILE A 58 23.58 -2.85 11.34
N SER A 59 22.40 -3.32 11.65
CA SER A 59 22.11 -4.60 12.31
C SER A 59 21.36 -5.53 11.37
N VAL A 60 21.62 -6.84 11.46
CA VAL A 60 20.94 -7.85 10.63
C VAL A 60 20.22 -8.84 11.53
N ILE A 61 18.94 -9.09 11.23
CA ILE A 61 18.14 -10.16 11.81
C ILE A 61 17.95 -11.24 10.73
N PHE A 62 18.10 -12.49 11.10
CA PHE A 62 17.76 -13.63 10.25
C PHE A 62 16.55 -14.35 10.84
N GLN A 63 15.54 -14.60 10.02
CA GLN A 63 14.35 -15.37 10.40
C GLN A 63 13.99 -16.39 9.33
N GLU A 64 13.15 -17.35 9.66
CA GLU A 64 12.50 -18.21 8.65
C GLU A 64 11.54 -17.36 7.81
N ASN A 65 11.26 -17.79 6.58
CA ASN A 65 10.37 -17.05 5.69
C ASN A 65 8.92 -17.01 6.22
N LEU A 66 8.58 -15.88 6.84
CA LEU A 66 7.25 -15.58 7.38
C LEU A 66 6.55 -14.45 6.61
N GLY A 67 7.21 -13.89 5.58
CA GLY A 67 6.71 -12.82 4.72
C GLY A 67 7.08 -11.41 5.18
N ALA A 68 7.00 -10.46 4.25
CA ALA A 68 7.43 -9.07 4.45
C ALA A 68 6.79 -8.39 5.67
N SER A 69 5.55 -8.72 6.01
CA SER A 69 4.85 -8.22 7.20
C SER A 69 5.57 -8.63 8.48
N ALA A 70 5.93 -9.91 8.61
CA ALA A 70 6.65 -10.41 9.77
C ALA A 70 8.05 -9.77 9.88
N ALA A 71 8.74 -9.62 8.75
CA ALA A 71 10.05 -8.98 8.72
C ALA A 71 9.97 -7.49 9.14
N ARG A 72 8.97 -6.72 8.66
CA ARG A 72 8.76 -5.34 9.11
C ARG A 72 8.45 -5.28 10.60
N ASN A 73 7.59 -6.16 11.12
CA ASN A 73 7.27 -6.23 12.54
C ASN A 73 8.50 -6.56 13.40
N ALA A 74 9.32 -7.53 12.98
CA ALA A 74 10.58 -7.86 13.67
C ALA A 74 11.53 -6.65 13.71
N GLY A 75 11.60 -5.87 12.63
CA GLY A 75 12.36 -4.62 12.59
C GLY A 75 11.82 -3.56 13.56
N VAL A 76 10.49 -3.36 13.61
CA VAL A 76 9.86 -2.40 14.54
C VAL A 76 10.14 -2.77 16.00
N LEU A 77 10.14 -4.07 16.33
CA LEU A 77 10.32 -4.55 17.69
C LEU A 77 11.68 -4.16 18.28
N ILE A 78 12.75 -4.14 17.47
CA ILE A 78 14.12 -3.79 17.93
C ILE A 78 14.49 -2.34 17.64
N ALA A 79 13.70 -1.62 16.85
CA ALA A 79 13.93 -0.22 16.50
C ALA A 79 13.99 0.67 17.74
N LYS A 80 15.00 1.55 17.80
CA LYS A 80 15.25 2.50 18.91
C LYS A 80 15.02 3.94 18.50
N GLY A 81 14.89 4.21 17.20
CA GLY A 81 14.67 5.53 16.66
C GLY A 81 13.37 6.15 17.16
N GLU A 82 13.35 7.46 17.26
CA GLU A 82 12.13 8.23 17.55
C GLU A 82 11.15 8.12 16.37
N TYR A 83 11.68 7.97 15.18
CA TYR A 83 10.93 7.74 13.95
C TYR A 83 11.41 6.49 13.22
N VAL A 84 10.51 5.94 12.39
CA VAL A 84 10.75 4.75 11.57
C VAL A 84 10.47 5.06 10.10
N VAL A 85 11.35 4.58 9.21
CA VAL A 85 11.16 4.53 7.75
C VAL A 85 11.17 3.08 7.31
N PHE A 86 10.21 2.67 6.50
CA PHE A 86 10.25 1.37 5.81
C PHE A 86 10.76 1.57 4.39
N VAL A 87 11.66 0.71 3.95
CA VAL A 87 12.21 0.72 2.59
C VAL A 87 12.15 -0.70 2.04
N ASP A 88 11.52 -0.87 0.88
CA ASP A 88 11.52 -2.17 0.20
C ASP A 88 12.91 -2.42 -0.43
N SER A 89 13.44 -3.61 -0.26
CA SER A 89 14.83 -3.95 -0.59
C SER A 89 15.16 -3.98 -2.10
N ASP A 90 14.16 -3.90 -2.95
CA ASP A 90 14.32 -3.74 -4.41
C ASP A 90 14.19 -2.29 -4.90
N ASP A 91 13.96 -1.34 -3.99
CA ASP A 91 13.81 0.10 -4.26
C ASP A 91 15.02 0.89 -3.73
N TRP A 92 15.05 2.22 -3.97
CA TRP A 92 16.08 3.10 -3.41
C TRP A 92 15.56 4.49 -3.08
N LEU A 93 16.29 5.22 -2.22
CA LEU A 93 15.96 6.55 -1.76
C LEU A 93 16.79 7.66 -2.45
N ASP A 94 16.23 8.86 -2.51
CA ASP A 94 17.00 10.08 -2.72
C ASP A 94 17.92 10.33 -1.51
N LEU A 95 19.16 10.74 -1.75
CA LEU A 95 20.20 10.85 -0.72
C LEU A 95 19.91 11.87 0.38
N SER A 96 19.02 12.84 0.16
CA SER A 96 18.69 13.89 1.13
C SER A 96 17.29 13.75 1.73
N ILE A 97 16.53 12.72 1.35
CA ILE A 97 15.12 12.69 1.74
C ILE A 97 14.91 12.48 3.24
N VAL A 98 15.77 11.68 3.88
CA VAL A 98 15.67 11.46 5.33
C VAL A 98 15.98 12.74 6.10
N GLU A 99 16.99 13.51 5.68
CA GLU A 99 17.33 14.80 6.28
C GLU A 99 16.17 15.80 6.20
N LEU A 100 15.58 15.96 5.02
CA LEU A 100 14.42 16.81 4.83
C LEU A 100 13.21 16.35 5.65
N ALA A 101 12.99 15.04 5.74
CA ALA A 101 11.91 14.49 6.54
C ALA A 101 12.13 14.73 8.05
N VAL A 102 13.36 14.57 8.53
CA VAL A 102 13.74 14.83 9.92
C VAL A 102 13.59 16.33 10.26
N GLU A 103 13.92 17.23 9.34
CA GLU A 103 13.67 18.66 9.53
C GLU A 103 12.20 18.93 9.88
N LYS A 104 11.26 18.33 9.14
CA LYS A 104 9.82 18.49 9.38
C LYS A 104 9.37 17.74 10.65
N ALA A 105 9.88 16.52 10.87
CA ALA A 105 9.61 15.76 12.10
C ALA A 105 10.04 16.52 13.36
N SER A 106 11.15 17.28 13.30
CA SER A 106 11.62 18.14 14.41
C SER A 106 10.67 19.28 14.76
N MET A 107 9.75 19.64 13.86
CA MET A 107 8.67 20.60 14.11
C MET A 107 7.47 19.96 14.84
N GLY A 108 7.52 18.66 15.18
CA GLY A 108 6.51 17.94 15.94
C GLY A 108 5.53 17.12 15.10
N TYR A 109 5.71 17.01 13.77
CA TYR A 109 4.83 16.20 12.94
C TYR A 109 4.93 14.71 13.27
N ASP A 110 3.79 14.03 13.35
CA ASP A 110 3.70 12.58 13.62
C ASP A 110 4.03 11.74 12.39
N LEU A 111 3.72 12.26 11.22
CA LEU A 111 3.96 11.65 9.93
C LEU A 111 4.59 12.66 8.98
N VAL A 112 5.71 12.30 8.36
CA VAL A 112 6.22 13.04 7.20
C VAL A 112 6.23 12.11 5.99
N PHE A 113 5.69 12.54 4.86
CA PHE A 113 5.62 11.72 3.66
C PHE A 113 6.01 12.53 2.41
N TRP A 114 6.41 11.82 1.36
CA TRP A 114 6.99 12.45 0.18
C TRP A 114 6.58 11.78 -1.12
N ALA A 115 6.83 12.45 -2.25
CA ALA A 115 6.56 11.95 -3.58
C ALA A 115 7.52 10.82 -3.99
N TYR A 116 7.13 10.03 -4.98
CA TYR A 116 7.93 8.94 -5.49
C TYR A 116 7.86 8.84 -7.02
N ASN A 117 8.84 8.19 -7.62
CA ASN A 117 8.83 7.80 -9.03
C ASN A 117 8.66 6.30 -9.20
N LYS A 118 7.89 5.89 -10.19
CA LYS A 118 7.88 4.52 -10.71
C LYS A 118 9.00 4.43 -11.76
N VAL A 119 9.93 3.49 -11.57
CA VAL A 119 11.07 3.30 -12.45
C VAL A 119 10.86 2.04 -13.28
N PHE A 120 10.83 2.21 -14.60
CA PHE A 120 10.78 1.16 -15.59
C PHE A 120 12.18 1.03 -16.24
N GLU A 121 12.43 0.00 -17.01
CA GLU A 121 13.76 -0.24 -17.62
C GLU A 121 14.25 0.95 -18.44
N GLU A 122 13.36 1.58 -19.22
CA GLU A 122 13.72 2.64 -20.18
C GLU A 122 13.32 4.05 -19.75
N TYR A 123 12.43 4.20 -18.75
CA TYR A 123 11.91 5.50 -18.34
C TYR A 123 11.45 5.53 -16.87
N GLN A 124 11.30 6.76 -16.39
CA GLN A 124 10.70 7.01 -15.07
C GLN A 124 9.37 7.76 -15.24
N ARG A 125 8.42 7.44 -14.38
CA ARG A 125 7.13 8.13 -14.30
C ARG A 125 6.86 8.52 -12.86
N LYS A 126 6.46 9.78 -12.65
CA LYS A 126 5.99 10.20 -11.33
C LYS A 126 4.89 9.27 -10.84
N GLY A 127 4.97 8.89 -9.59
CA GLY A 127 3.89 8.22 -8.88
C GLY A 127 2.68 9.13 -8.73
N SER A 128 1.69 8.71 -8.00
CA SER A 128 0.57 9.58 -7.66
C SER A 128 1.10 10.77 -6.88
N ILE A 129 0.98 11.97 -7.44
CA ILE A 129 1.26 13.22 -6.74
C ILE A 129 0.00 13.56 -5.95
N TRP A 130 0.16 13.70 -4.64
CA TRP A 130 -0.96 13.91 -3.76
C TRP A 130 -1.28 15.40 -3.60
N PHE A 131 -0.21 16.22 -3.64
CA PHE A 131 -0.30 17.66 -3.50
C PHE A 131 0.76 18.32 -4.38
N GLU A 132 0.47 19.52 -4.86
CA GLU A 132 1.33 20.25 -5.81
C GLU A 132 2.51 20.95 -5.14
N SER A 133 2.48 21.14 -3.82
CA SER A 133 3.52 21.83 -3.03
C SER A 133 3.67 21.19 -1.67
N ASP A 134 4.75 21.54 -0.97
CA ASP A 134 4.94 21.22 0.44
C ASP A 134 3.74 21.69 1.25
N ARG A 135 3.26 20.81 2.17
CA ARG A 135 2.04 21.09 2.94
C ARG A 135 2.03 20.43 4.29
N GLY A 136 1.68 21.20 5.32
CA GLY A 136 1.35 20.70 6.65
C GLY A 136 -0.13 20.36 6.80
N PHE A 137 -0.41 19.39 7.66
CA PHE A 137 -1.74 18.90 8.02
C PHE A 137 -1.87 18.91 9.54
N ASP A 138 -2.84 19.63 10.06
CA ASP A 138 -3.27 19.52 11.45
C ASP A 138 -4.18 18.30 11.64
N HIS A 139 -4.67 18.08 12.85
CA HIS A 139 -5.53 16.95 13.19
C HIS A 139 -6.76 16.82 12.28
N GLN A 140 -7.44 17.94 11.99
CA GLN A 140 -8.65 17.93 11.15
C GLN A 140 -8.29 17.53 9.69
N HIS A 141 -7.23 18.11 9.13
CA HIS A 141 -6.79 17.79 7.79
C HIS A 141 -6.26 16.35 7.67
N VAL A 142 -5.52 15.84 8.68
CA VAL A 142 -5.13 14.43 8.73
C VAL A 142 -6.36 13.54 8.69
N ARG A 143 -7.39 13.86 9.50
CA ARG A 143 -8.63 13.09 9.57
C ARG A 143 -9.34 13.02 8.22
N VAL A 144 -9.61 14.16 7.61
CA VAL A 144 -10.45 14.26 6.41
C VAL A 144 -9.69 13.89 5.13
N GLU A 145 -8.43 14.35 4.99
CA GLU A 145 -7.70 14.24 3.74
C GLU A 145 -6.79 13.01 3.64
N LEU A 146 -6.37 12.43 4.78
CA LEU A 146 -5.47 11.27 4.78
C LEU A 146 -6.19 10.02 5.31
N PHE A 147 -6.70 10.07 6.55
CA PHE A 147 -7.29 8.91 7.20
C PHE A 147 -8.54 8.39 6.48
N GLU A 148 -9.50 9.26 6.16
CA GLU A 148 -10.72 8.85 5.47
C GLU A 148 -10.46 8.22 4.09
N ARG A 149 -9.40 8.64 3.40
CA ARG A 149 -8.96 7.99 2.14
C ARG A 149 -8.51 6.55 2.34
N THR A 150 -7.91 6.22 3.50
CA THR A 150 -7.56 4.81 3.80
C THR A 150 -8.79 3.95 4.03
N ILE A 151 -9.92 4.51 4.45
CA ILE A 151 -11.17 3.78 4.57
C ILE A 151 -11.75 3.50 3.18
N GLY A 152 -11.87 4.51 2.36
CA GLY A 152 -12.40 4.40 1.00
C GLY A 152 -12.79 5.77 0.43
N PRO A 153 -13.21 5.81 -0.85
CA PRO A 153 -13.60 7.05 -1.48
C PRO A 153 -14.91 7.59 -0.91
N GLY A 154 -14.95 8.91 -0.69
CA GLY A 154 -16.17 9.66 -0.49
C GLY A 154 -16.97 9.82 -1.78
N ILE A 155 -18.16 10.43 -1.71
CA ILE A 155 -19.02 10.60 -2.88
C ILE A 155 -18.37 11.44 -3.99
N ASN A 156 -17.61 12.47 -3.62
CA ASN A 156 -16.93 13.37 -4.55
C ASN A 156 -15.76 12.69 -5.30
N ASP A 157 -15.19 11.63 -4.72
CA ASP A 157 -14.07 10.90 -5.31
C ASP A 157 -14.51 9.89 -6.38
N LEU A 158 -15.81 9.55 -6.41
CA LEU A 158 -16.32 8.46 -7.26
C LEU A 158 -16.33 8.79 -8.75
N SER A 159 -16.29 10.08 -9.12
CA SER A 159 -16.20 10.49 -10.53
C SER A 159 -14.95 9.92 -11.25
N ASN A 160 -13.90 9.57 -10.51
CA ASN A 160 -12.66 9.00 -11.05
C ASN A 160 -12.26 7.69 -10.35
N LEU A 161 -13.12 6.70 -10.45
CA LEU A 161 -13.04 5.43 -9.71
C LEU A 161 -11.70 4.69 -9.81
N MET A 162 -10.99 4.83 -10.93
CA MET A 162 -9.75 4.08 -11.20
C MET A 162 -8.46 4.83 -10.80
N SER A 163 -8.55 6.11 -10.44
CA SER A 163 -7.40 6.93 -10.04
C SER A 163 -7.24 7.07 -8.53
N LEU A 164 -8.02 6.34 -7.75
CA LEU A 164 -8.00 6.43 -6.30
C LEU A 164 -6.70 5.85 -5.74
N ASP A 165 -5.83 6.74 -5.26
CA ASP A 165 -4.69 6.36 -4.46
C ASP A 165 -5.14 6.16 -3.01
N ASN A 166 -4.81 5.00 -2.48
CA ASN A 166 -5.30 4.58 -1.18
C ASN A 166 -4.41 4.99 0.00
N PHE A 167 -3.32 5.74 -0.26
CA PHE A 167 -2.31 6.02 0.77
C PHE A 167 -1.77 4.75 1.45
N SER A 168 -1.80 3.62 0.75
CA SER A 168 -1.59 2.31 1.34
C SER A 168 -0.12 1.94 1.55
N MET A 169 0.80 2.52 0.78
CA MET A 169 2.21 2.13 0.82
C MET A 169 2.87 2.53 2.16
N PRO A 170 3.63 1.66 2.84
CA PRO A 170 4.36 2.01 4.05
C PRO A 170 5.66 2.77 3.77
N TRP A 171 6.24 2.60 2.58
CA TRP A 171 7.40 3.36 2.15
C TRP A 171 7.01 4.79 1.71
N SER A 172 7.97 5.66 1.46
CA SER A 172 7.78 7.12 1.26
C SER A 172 7.22 7.83 2.49
N LYS A 173 7.48 7.33 3.69
CA LYS A 173 6.93 7.86 4.94
C LYS A 173 7.92 7.71 6.08
N LEU A 174 7.99 8.73 6.91
CA LEU A 174 8.66 8.75 8.21
C LEU A 174 7.58 8.78 9.30
N PHE A 175 7.47 7.71 10.05
CA PHE A 175 6.44 7.50 11.07
C PHE A 175 6.98 7.76 12.47
N ARG A 176 6.26 8.49 13.34
CA ARG A 176 6.59 8.57 14.76
C ARG A 176 6.42 7.20 15.40
N ARG A 177 7.53 6.61 15.88
CA ARG A 177 7.55 5.23 16.39
C ARG A 177 6.64 5.01 17.60
N SER A 178 6.52 6.00 18.50
CA SER A 178 5.66 5.87 19.68
C SER A 178 4.20 5.58 19.30
N ILE A 179 3.66 6.18 18.22
CA ILE A 179 2.29 5.88 17.75
C ILE A 179 2.16 4.39 17.37
N ILE A 180 3.17 3.81 16.74
CA ILE A 180 3.16 2.40 16.35
C ILE A 180 3.18 1.51 17.59
N VAL A 181 4.10 1.79 18.53
CA VAL A 181 4.34 0.93 19.70
C VAL A 181 3.22 1.06 20.73
N ASP A 182 2.82 2.31 21.08
CA ASP A 182 1.85 2.57 22.14
C ASP A 182 0.44 2.09 21.77
N ASN A 183 0.15 1.97 20.47
CA ASN A 183 -1.14 1.47 19.97
C ASN A 183 -1.05 0.03 19.42
N GLU A 184 0.07 -0.67 19.62
CA GLU A 184 0.28 -2.06 19.18
C GLU A 184 -0.01 -2.27 17.68
N ILE A 185 0.34 -1.28 16.84
CA ILE A 185 0.08 -1.32 15.39
C ILE A 185 1.07 -2.27 14.74
N ILE A 186 0.57 -3.30 14.04
CA ILE A 186 1.39 -4.31 13.37
C ILE A 186 0.99 -4.48 11.90
N PHE A 187 1.95 -4.85 11.08
CA PHE A 187 1.65 -5.38 9.74
C PHE A 187 0.97 -6.74 9.89
N LYS A 188 -0.26 -6.86 9.41
CA LYS A 188 -1.02 -8.11 9.40
C LYS A 188 -0.44 -9.08 8.36
N PRO A 189 -0.63 -10.41 8.50
CA PRO A 189 -0.08 -11.39 7.55
C PRO A 189 -0.55 -11.15 6.10
N THR A 190 0.40 -10.97 5.18
CA THR A 190 0.14 -10.75 3.75
C THR A 190 -0.65 -11.89 3.11
N GLN A 191 -0.48 -13.13 3.60
CA GLN A 191 -1.18 -14.30 3.10
C GLN A 191 -2.69 -14.25 3.37
N VAL A 192 -3.09 -13.55 4.43
CA VAL A 192 -4.50 -13.43 4.86
C VAL A 192 -5.16 -12.21 4.25
N TYR A 193 -4.46 -11.07 4.24
CA TYR A 193 -5.01 -9.78 3.83
C TYR A 193 -4.45 -9.34 2.46
N GLY A 194 -5.31 -8.82 1.62
CA GLY A 194 -4.95 -8.41 0.26
C GLY A 194 -4.19 -7.09 0.16
N SER A 195 -4.12 -6.35 1.26
CA SER A 195 -3.42 -5.06 1.36
C SER A 195 -3.16 -4.78 2.85
N GLU A 196 -2.23 -5.52 3.44
CA GLU A 196 -1.81 -5.36 4.85
C GLU A 196 -1.23 -3.98 5.12
N ASP A 197 -0.54 -3.43 4.13
CA ASP A 197 0.01 -2.07 4.17
C ASP A 197 -1.08 -1.01 4.38
N LEU A 198 -2.25 -1.22 3.79
CA LEU A 198 -3.40 -0.36 3.99
C LEU A 198 -3.91 -0.40 5.43
N LEU A 199 -3.99 -1.59 6.05
CA LEU A 199 -4.41 -1.75 7.44
C LEU A 199 -3.44 -1.05 8.38
N PHE A 200 -2.13 -1.20 8.16
CA PHE A 200 -1.11 -0.51 8.94
C PHE A 200 -1.27 1.01 8.85
N ASN A 201 -1.39 1.56 7.65
CA ASN A 201 -1.59 3.01 7.48
C ASN A 201 -2.93 3.49 8.04
N PHE A 202 -4.00 2.68 7.94
CA PHE A 202 -5.30 2.99 8.53
C PHE A 202 -5.20 3.10 10.06
N GLU A 203 -4.61 2.09 10.73
CA GLU A 203 -4.43 2.08 12.18
C GLU A 203 -3.50 3.23 12.63
N PHE A 204 -2.40 3.49 11.91
CA PHE A 204 -1.49 4.60 12.22
C PHE A 204 -2.19 5.97 12.11
N LEU A 205 -2.89 6.23 11.00
CA LEU A 205 -3.55 7.51 10.77
C LEU A 205 -4.74 7.76 11.71
N ALA A 206 -5.33 6.71 12.27
CA ALA A 206 -6.35 6.85 13.31
C ALA A 206 -5.81 7.50 14.60
N HIS A 207 -4.50 7.41 14.85
CA HIS A 207 -3.80 7.95 16.02
C HIS A 207 -2.86 9.12 15.67
N CYS A 208 -2.79 9.51 14.41
CA CYS A 208 -1.92 10.58 13.91
C CYS A 208 -2.63 11.93 14.02
N ASN A 209 -1.99 12.92 14.68
CA ASN A 209 -2.55 14.24 14.89
C ASN A 209 -2.01 15.29 13.92
N SER A 210 -0.86 15.04 13.31
CA SER A 210 -0.23 16.00 12.42
C SER A 210 0.61 15.28 11.36
N ALA A 211 0.60 15.82 10.13
CA ALA A 211 1.40 15.28 9.05
C ALA A 211 2.00 16.38 8.18
N PHE A 212 3.08 16.07 7.46
CA PHE A 212 3.67 16.99 6.50
C PHE A 212 3.99 16.25 5.19
N PHE A 213 3.59 16.84 4.07
CA PHE A 213 3.97 16.38 2.74
C PHE A 213 5.13 17.19 2.19
N ILE A 214 6.18 16.50 1.74
CA ILE A 214 7.32 17.08 1.02
C ILE A 214 7.14 16.80 -0.47
N ASN A 215 7.00 17.85 -1.27
CA ASN A 215 6.86 17.73 -2.73
C ASN A 215 8.21 17.48 -3.41
N LYS A 216 8.96 16.52 -2.91
CA LYS A 216 10.21 16.03 -3.52
C LYS A 216 10.10 14.54 -3.76
N VAL A 217 10.63 14.05 -4.88
CA VAL A 217 10.76 12.62 -5.13
C VAL A 217 11.82 12.06 -4.18
N GLY A 218 11.38 11.29 -3.19
CA GLY A 218 12.25 10.68 -2.21
C GLY A 218 12.40 9.16 -2.35
N ASN A 219 11.48 8.49 -3.06
CA ASN A 219 11.56 7.07 -3.37
C ASN A 219 11.54 6.80 -4.86
N TYR A 220 12.29 5.81 -5.27
CA TYR A 220 12.33 5.28 -6.62
C TYR A 220 11.85 3.83 -6.60
N TYR A 221 10.57 3.64 -6.98
CA TYR A 221 9.88 2.36 -6.97
C TYR A 221 10.14 1.57 -8.26
N ARG A 222 10.85 0.45 -8.17
CA ARG A 222 11.22 -0.41 -9.29
C ARG A 222 10.03 -1.20 -9.83
N LYS A 223 9.79 -1.11 -11.15
CA LYS A 223 8.68 -1.81 -11.83
C LYS A 223 9.14 -2.96 -12.74
N PHE A 224 10.41 -3.20 -12.86
CA PHE A 224 10.97 -4.26 -13.72
C PHE A 224 11.50 -5.47 -12.92
N ASN A 225 11.38 -5.51 -11.60
CA ASN A 225 11.70 -6.70 -10.81
C ASN A 225 10.78 -7.87 -11.22
N GLN A 226 11.36 -8.95 -11.73
CA GLN A 226 10.62 -10.14 -12.18
C GLN A 226 10.03 -10.95 -11.00
N GLY A 227 10.67 -10.89 -9.84
CA GLY A 227 10.24 -11.54 -8.58
C GLY A 227 9.12 -10.81 -7.83
N SER A 228 8.64 -9.66 -8.34
CA SER A 228 7.65 -8.84 -7.63
C SER A 228 6.35 -9.61 -7.37
N LEU A 229 5.92 -9.63 -6.10
CA LEU A 229 4.68 -10.28 -5.63
C LEU A 229 3.43 -9.76 -6.35
N THR A 230 3.47 -8.52 -6.85
CA THR A 230 2.33 -7.88 -7.54
C THR A 230 2.09 -8.39 -8.95
N LYS A 231 3.02 -9.16 -9.54
CA LYS A 231 2.93 -9.64 -10.93
C LYS A 231 2.17 -10.96 -11.09
N ASN A 232 2.04 -11.75 -10.06
CA ASN A 232 1.45 -13.08 -10.16
C ASN A 232 -0.08 -13.05 -10.13
N HIS A 233 -0.73 -13.87 -10.99
CA HIS A 233 -2.16 -14.11 -10.88
C HIS A 233 -2.46 -14.80 -9.53
N ASN A 234 -3.33 -14.21 -8.72
CA ASN A 234 -3.62 -14.70 -7.39
C ASN A 234 -5.09 -15.13 -7.29
N ASN A 235 -5.33 -16.43 -7.34
CA ASN A 235 -6.67 -17.02 -7.20
C ASN A 235 -7.33 -16.71 -5.85
N THR A 236 -6.55 -16.29 -4.86
CA THR A 236 -7.04 -15.96 -3.51
C THR A 236 -7.33 -14.46 -3.31
N LEU A 237 -7.10 -13.63 -4.33
CA LEU A 237 -7.27 -12.17 -4.22
C LEU A 237 -8.64 -11.78 -3.66
N TYR A 238 -9.71 -12.43 -4.13
CA TYR A 238 -11.05 -12.20 -3.64
C TYR A 238 -11.18 -12.47 -2.12
N LEU A 239 -10.68 -13.63 -1.67
CA LEU A 239 -10.76 -14.02 -0.25
C LEU A 239 -9.95 -13.07 0.63
N ARG A 240 -8.77 -12.67 0.18
CA ARG A 240 -7.88 -11.75 0.88
C ARG A 240 -8.50 -10.35 0.99
N LEU A 241 -9.10 -9.82 -0.07
CA LEU A 241 -9.82 -8.54 -0.02
C LEU A 241 -11.08 -8.61 0.87
N ARG A 242 -11.75 -9.75 0.89
CA ARG A 242 -12.88 -9.97 1.81
C ARG A 242 -12.43 -9.96 3.27
N ALA A 243 -11.32 -10.61 3.60
CA ALA A 243 -10.71 -10.57 4.92
C ALA A 243 -10.29 -9.14 5.32
N LEU A 244 -9.66 -8.41 4.39
CA LEU A 244 -9.30 -7.00 4.56
C LEU A 244 -10.52 -6.15 4.94
N HIS A 245 -11.62 -6.26 4.18
CA HIS A 245 -12.83 -5.47 4.44
C HIS A 245 -13.52 -5.85 5.75
N ALA A 246 -13.47 -7.12 6.15
CA ALA A 246 -14.00 -7.57 7.42
C ALA A 246 -13.18 -6.99 8.59
N GLU A 247 -11.86 -7.01 8.49
CA GLU A 247 -10.99 -6.41 9.51
C GLU A 247 -11.15 -4.88 9.58
N MET A 248 -11.23 -4.20 8.44
CA MET A 248 -11.50 -2.76 8.42
C MET A 248 -12.84 -2.44 9.09
N GLN A 249 -13.89 -3.22 8.83
CA GLN A 249 -15.17 -3.02 9.48
C GLN A 249 -15.07 -3.18 11.00
N ARG A 250 -14.41 -4.26 11.46
CA ARG A 250 -14.17 -4.51 12.88
C ARG A 250 -13.43 -3.34 13.55
N LEU A 251 -12.41 -2.79 12.88
CA LEU A 251 -11.65 -1.65 13.38
C LEU A 251 -12.51 -0.37 13.41
N ILE A 252 -13.30 -0.10 12.36
CA ILE A 252 -14.24 1.04 12.31
C ILE A 252 -15.23 0.95 13.49
N GLU A 253 -15.80 -0.22 13.74
CA GLU A 253 -16.73 -0.44 14.86
C GLU A 253 -16.02 -0.29 16.21
N LYS A 254 -14.82 -0.88 16.40
CA LYS A 254 -14.01 -0.76 17.61
C LYS A 254 -13.65 0.70 17.93
N MET A 255 -13.36 1.51 16.91
CA MET A 255 -13.01 2.94 17.05
C MET A 255 -14.24 3.84 17.18
N GLY A 256 -15.46 3.32 17.06
CA GLY A 256 -16.69 4.12 17.12
C GLY A 256 -16.80 5.16 16.00
N LEU A 257 -16.31 4.85 14.79
CA LEU A 257 -16.31 5.78 13.67
C LEU A 257 -17.72 5.98 13.12
N SER A 258 -17.95 7.12 12.46
CA SER A 258 -19.25 7.54 11.95
C SER A 258 -19.80 6.64 10.83
N GLU A 259 -21.10 6.80 10.50
CA GLU A 259 -21.74 6.13 9.37
C GLU A 259 -21.06 6.45 8.02
N ASP A 260 -20.42 7.63 7.89
CA ASP A 260 -19.62 7.95 6.70
C ASP A 260 -18.44 6.99 6.53
N ALA A 261 -17.81 6.52 7.59
CA ALA A 261 -16.75 5.52 7.50
C ALA A 261 -17.28 4.19 6.92
N ILE A 262 -18.48 3.76 7.32
CA ILE A 262 -19.13 2.57 6.76
C ILE A 262 -19.50 2.80 5.28
N PHE A 263 -20.00 3.98 4.94
CA PHE A 263 -20.27 4.35 3.55
C PHE A 263 -19.02 4.29 2.68
N ARG A 264 -17.90 4.85 3.14
CA ARG A 264 -16.60 4.81 2.46
C ARG A 264 -16.08 3.37 2.32
N LEU A 265 -16.18 2.55 3.36
CA LEU A 265 -15.82 1.14 3.29
C LEU A 265 -16.66 0.37 2.25
N ASN A 266 -17.95 0.66 2.17
CA ASN A 266 -18.82 0.06 1.16
C ASN A 266 -18.42 0.48 -0.26
N ASN A 267 -18.03 1.74 -0.47
CA ASN A 267 -17.50 2.21 -1.74
C ASN A 267 -16.19 1.47 -2.10
N ARG A 268 -15.29 1.25 -1.14
CA ARG A 268 -14.09 0.42 -1.34
C ARG A 268 -14.42 -1.01 -1.74
N ARG A 269 -15.42 -1.63 -1.09
CA ARG A 269 -15.90 -2.98 -1.46
C ARG A 269 -16.34 -3.03 -2.92
N VAL A 270 -17.07 -2.02 -3.36
CA VAL A 270 -17.53 -1.94 -4.76
C VAL A 270 -16.35 -1.80 -5.74
N ILE A 271 -15.35 -1.00 -5.41
CA ILE A 271 -14.13 -0.88 -6.23
C ILE A 271 -13.36 -2.21 -6.27
N SER A 272 -13.24 -2.89 -5.13
CA SER A 272 -12.62 -4.21 -5.06
C SER A 272 -13.36 -5.24 -5.92
N PHE A 273 -14.70 -5.20 -5.97
CA PHE A 273 -15.50 -6.01 -6.89
C PHE A 273 -15.09 -5.77 -8.36
N VAL A 274 -14.92 -4.51 -8.77
CA VAL A 274 -14.47 -4.17 -10.13
C VAL A 274 -13.08 -4.76 -10.40
N ASN A 275 -12.13 -4.52 -9.49
CA ASN A 275 -10.75 -4.98 -9.63
C ASN A 275 -10.64 -6.51 -9.71
N VAL A 276 -11.35 -7.24 -8.84
CA VAL A 276 -11.41 -8.71 -8.87
C VAL A 276 -12.04 -9.19 -10.18
N SER A 277 -13.14 -8.57 -10.60
CA SER A 277 -13.82 -8.95 -11.85
C SER A 277 -12.94 -8.74 -13.08
N LEU A 278 -12.18 -7.63 -13.12
CA LEU A 278 -11.19 -7.38 -14.17
C LEU A 278 -10.02 -8.38 -14.14
N ALA A 279 -9.56 -8.77 -12.94
CA ALA A 279 -8.51 -9.78 -12.78
C ALA A 279 -8.97 -11.16 -13.29
N ILE A 280 -10.18 -11.58 -12.94
CA ILE A 280 -10.81 -12.82 -13.46
C ILE A 280 -10.87 -12.80 -14.99
N CYS A 281 -11.30 -11.70 -15.58
CA CYS A 281 -11.36 -11.53 -17.02
C CYS A 281 -10.00 -11.32 -17.69
N GLY A 282 -8.92 -11.12 -16.90
CA GLY A 282 -7.57 -10.81 -17.38
C GLY A 282 -6.94 -11.91 -18.23
N ARG A 283 -5.94 -11.52 -19.06
CA ARG A 283 -5.17 -12.47 -19.89
C ARG A 283 -4.30 -13.42 -19.08
N ARG A 284 -3.86 -13.00 -17.88
CA ARG A 284 -3.02 -13.79 -16.96
C ARG A 284 -3.78 -14.90 -16.24
N ASN A 285 -5.12 -14.85 -16.21
CA ASN A 285 -5.95 -15.92 -15.67
C ASN A 285 -6.05 -17.04 -16.73
N PRO A 286 -5.54 -18.26 -16.46
CA PRO A 286 -5.52 -19.35 -17.45
C PRO A 286 -6.88 -20.03 -17.67
N GLN A 287 -7.88 -19.73 -16.84
CA GLN A 287 -9.21 -20.35 -16.90
C GLN A 287 -9.92 -20.11 -18.23
N GLY A 288 -10.81 -21.04 -18.60
CA GLY A 288 -11.69 -20.92 -19.77
C GLY A 288 -12.78 -19.84 -19.62
N ALA A 289 -13.38 -19.44 -20.72
CA ALA A 289 -14.40 -18.38 -20.74
C ALA A 289 -15.62 -18.73 -19.87
N LEU A 290 -16.05 -19.99 -19.83
CA LEU A 290 -17.19 -20.45 -19.04
C LEU A 290 -16.90 -20.39 -17.53
N GLU A 291 -15.70 -20.78 -17.11
CA GLU A 291 -15.27 -20.71 -15.71
C GLU A 291 -15.21 -19.25 -15.24
N LYS A 292 -14.56 -18.37 -16.04
CA LYS A 292 -14.52 -16.92 -15.78
C LYS A 292 -15.91 -16.32 -15.66
N TYR A 293 -16.83 -16.70 -16.53
CA TYR A 293 -18.23 -16.28 -16.47
C TYR A 293 -18.90 -16.76 -15.16
N GLY A 294 -18.68 -18.03 -14.79
CA GLY A 294 -19.20 -18.61 -13.54
C GLY A 294 -18.76 -17.82 -12.31
N GLU A 295 -17.47 -17.46 -12.24
CA GLU A 295 -16.92 -16.64 -11.15
C GLU A 295 -17.51 -15.22 -11.13
N VAL A 296 -17.59 -14.54 -12.28
CA VAL A 296 -18.21 -13.20 -12.37
C VAL A 296 -19.68 -13.25 -11.95
N ARG A 297 -20.43 -14.28 -12.36
CA ARG A 297 -21.84 -14.48 -11.96
C ARG A 297 -21.98 -14.64 -10.45
N ARG A 298 -21.09 -15.39 -9.80
CA ARG A 298 -21.05 -15.57 -8.34
C ARG A 298 -20.79 -14.21 -7.66
N LEU A 299 -19.77 -13.46 -8.10
CA LEU A 299 -19.45 -12.15 -7.54
C LEU A 299 -20.59 -11.14 -7.69
N VAL A 300 -21.29 -11.10 -8.82
CA VAL A 300 -22.48 -10.26 -9.03
C VAL A 300 -23.54 -10.58 -7.99
N GLY A 301 -23.73 -11.85 -7.63
CA GLY A 301 -24.65 -12.29 -6.58
C GLY A 301 -24.25 -11.79 -5.20
N GLU A 302 -22.99 -11.98 -4.83
CA GLU A 302 -22.44 -11.67 -3.51
C GLU A 302 -22.39 -10.15 -3.22
N TYR A 303 -21.99 -9.34 -4.20
CA TYR A 303 -21.85 -7.89 -4.03
C TYR A 303 -23.14 -7.10 -4.23
N ARG A 304 -24.25 -7.76 -4.59
CA ARG A 304 -25.50 -7.09 -4.92
C ARG A 304 -26.03 -6.17 -3.82
N SER A 305 -25.98 -6.62 -2.55
CA SER A 305 -26.46 -5.82 -1.41
C SER A 305 -25.67 -4.52 -1.28
N VAL A 306 -24.35 -4.58 -1.37
CA VAL A 306 -23.47 -3.41 -1.28
C VAL A 306 -23.68 -2.47 -2.49
N ILE A 307 -23.83 -3.03 -3.71
CA ILE A 307 -24.01 -2.25 -4.93
C ILE A 307 -25.40 -1.58 -4.98
N ARG A 308 -26.40 -2.08 -4.28
CA ARG A 308 -27.72 -1.42 -4.18
C ARG A 308 -27.65 -0.04 -3.53
N SER A 309 -26.91 0.09 -2.45
CA SER A 309 -26.71 1.36 -1.73
C SER A 309 -25.63 2.25 -2.34
N PHE A 310 -24.85 1.73 -3.30
CA PHE A 310 -23.75 2.47 -3.92
C PHE A 310 -24.29 3.63 -4.80
N PRO A 311 -23.75 4.86 -4.70
CA PRO A 311 -24.26 6.03 -5.40
C PRO A 311 -23.86 6.04 -6.89
N VAL A 312 -24.51 5.21 -7.70
CA VAL A 312 -24.19 5.02 -9.13
C VAL A 312 -24.26 6.34 -9.91
N GLY A 313 -25.13 7.29 -9.51
CA GLY A 313 -25.27 8.59 -10.14
C GLY A 313 -24.04 9.51 -10.04
N ALA A 314 -23.13 9.24 -9.10
CA ALA A 314 -21.88 9.99 -8.96
C ALA A 314 -20.76 9.51 -9.93
N LEU A 315 -21.03 8.48 -10.72
CA LEU A 315 -20.05 7.86 -11.61
C LEU A 315 -20.09 8.44 -13.03
N ARG A 316 -18.99 8.24 -13.78
CA ARG A 316 -19.01 8.44 -15.24
C ARG A 316 -19.97 7.46 -15.92
N ILE A 317 -20.54 7.84 -17.05
CA ILE A 317 -21.63 7.12 -17.75
C ILE A 317 -21.32 5.62 -17.98
N HIS A 318 -20.09 5.27 -18.37
CA HIS A 318 -19.70 3.88 -18.61
C HIS A 318 -19.72 3.04 -17.33
N TRP A 319 -19.33 3.59 -16.17
CA TRP A 319 -19.46 2.89 -14.89
C TRP A 319 -20.91 2.84 -14.40
N MET A 320 -21.72 3.88 -14.68
CA MET A 320 -23.16 3.85 -14.40
C MET A 320 -23.83 2.67 -15.11
N ILE A 321 -23.57 2.49 -16.43
CA ILE A 321 -24.10 1.37 -17.21
C ILE A 321 -23.66 0.04 -16.60
N PHE A 322 -22.38 -0.11 -16.29
CA PHE A 322 -21.83 -1.33 -15.67
C PHE A 322 -22.58 -1.69 -14.38
N PHE A 323 -22.71 -0.76 -13.45
CA PHE A 323 -23.37 -1.05 -12.17
C PHE A 323 -24.89 -1.21 -12.29
N LEU A 324 -25.55 -0.59 -13.29
CA LEU A 324 -26.94 -0.88 -13.61
C LEU A 324 -27.12 -2.34 -14.07
N LEU A 325 -26.23 -2.85 -14.92
CA LEU A 325 -26.23 -4.26 -15.34
C LEU A 325 -26.06 -5.21 -14.14
N VAL A 326 -25.18 -4.84 -13.19
CA VAL A 326 -25.00 -5.61 -11.94
C VAL A 326 -26.26 -5.59 -11.09
N ARG A 327 -26.91 -4.43 -10.90
CA ARG A 327 -28.18 -4.29 -10.15
C ARG A 327 -29.30 -5.12 -10.74
N LEU A 328 -29.38 -5.18 -12.07
CA LEU A 328 -30.35 -5.96 -12.83
C LEU A 328 -30.02 -7.46 -12.92
N ARG A 329 -28.88 -7.91 -12.35
CA ARG A 329 -28.40 -9.31 -12.39
C ARG A 329 -28.09 -9.82 -13.81
N LEU A 330 -27.82 -8.95 -14.75
CA LEU A 330 -27.50 -9.33 -16.12
C LEU A 330 -26.03 -9.79 -16.21
N SER A 331 -25.70 -10.89 -15.52
CA SER A 331 -24.30 -11.34 -15.33
C SER A 331 -23.58 -11.61 -16.65
N LEU A 332 -24.27 -12.07 -17.69
CA LEU A 332 -23.66 -12.25 -19.02
C LEU A 332 -23.28 -10.90 -19.64
N ALA A 333 -24.17 -9.91 -19.55
CA ALA A 333 -23.87 -8.56 -20.03
C ALA A 333 -22.73 -7.92 -19.25
N VAL A 334 -22.68 -8.10 -17.91
CA VAL A 334 -21.55 -7.68 -17.06
C VAL A 334 -20.24 -8.33 -17.53
N PHE A 335 -20.25 -9.64 -17.77
CA PHE A 335 -19.05 -10.37 -18.23
C PHE A 335 -18.56 -9.85 -19.59
N LEU A 336 -19.45 -9.70 -20.56
CA LEU A 336 -19.11 -9.15 -21.88
C LEU A 336 -18.58 -7.72 -21.79
N TYR A 337 -19.20 -6.90 -20.94
CA TYR A 337 -18.76 -5.52 -20.70
C TYR A 337 -17.35 -5.45 -20.11
N LEU A 338 -17.02 -6.33 -19.16
CA LEU A 338 -15.66 -6.46 -18.61
C LEU A 338 -14.64 -6.86 -19.66
N GLN A 339 -15.00 -7.72 -20.65
CA GLN A 339 -14.12 -8.09 -21.76
C GLN A 339 -13.78 -6.90 -22.66
N VAL A 340 -14.69 -5.93 -22.79
CA VAL A 340 -14.46 -4.69 -23.55
C VAL A 340 -13.60 -3.72 -22.72
N ILE A 341 -14.00 -3.39 -21.49
CA ILE A 341 -13.30 -2.42 -20.64
C ILE A 341 -11.83 -2.79 -20.40
N ARG A 342 -11.52 -4.07 -20.19
CA ARG A 342 -10.13 -4.50 -19.95
C ARG A 342 -9.16 -4.09 -21.07
N LYS A 343 -9.64 -3.91 -22.31
CA LYS A 343 -8.81 -3.47 -23.44
C LYS A 343 -8.37 -2.01 -23.29
N PHE A 344 -9.11 -1.22 -22.52
CA PHE A 344 -8.84 0.21 -22.29
C PHE A 344 -8.12 0.46 -20.96
N VAL A 345 -8.36 -0.36 -19.94
CA VAL A 345 -7.76 -0.20 -18.61
C VAL A 345 -6.30 -0.70 -18.58
N ASN A 346 -5.92 -1.65 -19.44
CA ASN A 346 -4.56 -2.22 -19.52
C ASN A 346 -3.65 -1.49 -20.53
N ARG A 347 -4.02 -0.32 -21.00
CA ARG A 347 -3.17 0.62 -21.73
C ARG A 347 -2.72 1.73 -20.77
#